data_894f45e36f0618125c2e19833bae3f2f
#
_entry.id   894f45e36f0618125c2e19833bae3f2f
#
_cell.length_a   1.000
_cell.length_b   1.000
_cell.length_c   1.000
_cell.angle_alpha   90.00
_cell.angle_beta   90.00
_cell.angle_gamma   90.00
#
_symmetry.space_group_name_H-M   'P 1'
#
loop_
_entity.id
_entity.type
_entity.pdbx_description
1 polymer ?
#
loop_
_entity_poly.entity_id
_entity_poly.type
_entity_poly.pdbx_seq_one_letter_code
_entity_poly.pdbx_strand_id
1 'polypeptide(L)'
;MRPDDTRAVVAARGERYTPPAEWPTQWWTTLPDGRVRCDVCPRACSLHEGQHGLCFVRARSGGAIVLTTYGRSSGFCIDPVEKKPLYHFLPGTPVLSFGTAGCNLACRYCQNWDISKSRSTQTLSDAAPPEAIARAAIDSGCASVAFTYNDPVVFLEYAADTADACHEQGLRTVAVSAGYMLAGPRQQLFARVDAANIDLKAFDDGFYQRVCGGHLAPVLETLEWLVANGVWVEITTLLIPGMNDSDSEIGRLAGWVATTLGPHVPLHFSAFHPDFKMLDVPPTPPATLTRARQVARDQGLRYVYTGNVHDPEGGTTHCPGCGTAVVVRDWYRIDRYEVTDDGHCRACGAAIDGEYDGPVGQWGRRRRSVRMATPIASREEGRR
;
A
#
# COMPACT_ATOMS: atom_id res chain seq x y z
N MET A 1 -2.79 -5.03 -27.32
CA MET A 1 -2.21 -3.82 -26.74
C MET A 1 -2.51 -2.65 -27.68
N ARG A 2 -3.51 -1.82 -27.41
CA ARG A 2 -3.81 -0.61 -28.19
C ARG A 2 -3.47 0.59 -27.31
N PRO A 3 -2.83 1.63 -27.84
CA PRO A 3 -2.41 2.78 -27.06
C PRO A 3 -3.56 3.77 -26.98
N ASP A 4 -4.25 3.77 -25.85
CA ASP A 4 -5.05 4.92 -25.43
C ASP A 4 -4.32 5.56 -24.25
N ASP A 5 -3.17 6.14 -24.58
CA ASP A 5 -2.21 6.67 -23.63
C ASP A 5 -2.45 8.19 -23.49
N THR A 6 -3.62 8.57 -22.97
CA THR A 6 -3.83 9.96 -22.52
C THR A 6 -3.06 10.19 -21.23
N ARG A 7 -1.77 10.49 -21.36
CA ARG A 7 -0.93 10.89 -20.22
C ARG A 7 -1.30 12.31 -19.79
N ALA A 8 -1.85 12.45 -18.59
CA ALA A 8 -2.02 13.76 -18.00
C ALA A 8 -0.64 14.33 -17.62
N VAL A 9 -0.32 15.52 -18.12
CA VAL A 9 0.89 16.26 -17.75
C VAL A 9 0.48 17.36 -16.79
N VAL A 10 0.96 17.29 -15.56
CA VAL A 10 0.76 18.34 -14.56
C VAL A 10 2.02 19.21 -14.52
N ALA A 11 1.89 20.46 -14.95
CA ALA A 11 3.00 21.41 -14.95
C ALA A 11 3.18 22.02 -13.55
N ALA A 12 4.31 21.74 -12.90
CA ALA A 12 4.74 22.56 -11.76
C ALA A 12 5.14 23.96 -12.27
N ARG A 13 4.59 25.02 -11.66
CA ARG A 13 4.91 26.41 -12.04
C ARG A 13 6.34 26.75 -11.61
N GLY A 14 7.24 26.92 -12.58
CA GLY A 14 8.35 27.86 -12.49
C GLY A 14 9.75 27.28 -12.25
N GLU A 15 10.03 26.44 -11.31
CA GLU A 15 11.40 25.99 -11.03
C GLU A 15 11.59 24.49 -11.20
N ARG A 16 12.78 24.11 -11.72
CA ARG A 16 13.14 22.71 -11.90
C ARG A 16 13.44 22.09 -10.54
N TYR A 17 12.56 21.20 -10.06
CA TYR A 17 12.84 20.45 -8.83
C TYR A 17 13.99 19.46 -9.05
N THR A 18 15.03 19.61 -8.23
CA THR A 18 16.14 18.64 -8.18
C THR A 18 16.03 17.90 -6.85
N PRO A 19 15.69 16.60 -6.87
CA PRO A 19 15.63 15.85 -5.62
C PRO A 19 16.98 15.82 -4.92
N PRO A 20 17.03 15.93 -3.58
CA PRO A 20 18.28 15.78 -2.84
C PRO A 20 18.87 14.38 -3.07
N ALA A 21 20.19 14.28 -3.13
CA ALA A 21 20.87 12.99 -3.23
C ALA A 21 20.66 12.16 -1.98
N GLU A 22 20.56 12.82 -0.83
CA GLU A 22 20.43 12.24 0.50
C GLU A 22 19.43 13.07 1.33
N TRP A 23 18.57 12.39 2.09
CA TRP A 23 17.62 12.99 3.02
C TRP A 23 17.85 12.43 4.42
N PRO A 24 17.98 13.26 5.46
CA PRO A 24 18.25 12.80 6.81
C PRO A 24 17.09 11.98 7.38
N THR A 25 17.42 11.00 8.22
CA THR A 25 16.47 10.31 9.09
C THR A 25 16.93 10.37 10.54
N GLN A 26 15.99 10.32 11.48
CA GLN A 26 16.30 10.23 12.91
C GLN A 26 16.39 8.77 13.40
N TRP A 27 16.08 7.79 12.56
CA TRP A 27 15.93 6.39 12.94
C TRP A 27 17.22 5.62 12.75
N TRP A 28 18.18 5.84 13.62
CA TRP A 28 19.45 5.13 13.63
C TRP A 28 20.19 5.21 14.98
N THR A 29 21.09 4.28 15.23
CA THR A 29 21.91 4.19 16.44
C THR A 29 23.35 3.88 16.07
N THR A 30 24.31 4.61 16.67
CA THR A 30 25.73 4.26 16.56
C THR A 30 26.04 3.03 17.41
N LEU A 31 26.72 2.05 16.83
CA LEU A 31 27.14 0.83 17.50
C LEU A 31 28.56 0.97 18.10
N PRO A 32 28.92 0.17 19.13
CA PRO A 32 30.23 0.23 19.77
C PRO A 32 31.41 -0.04 18.83
N ASP A 33 31.17 -0.79 17.73
CA ASP A 33 32.19 -1.10 16.71
C ASP A 33 32.32 -0.02 15.63
N GLY A 34 31.65 1.12 15.80
CA GLY A 34 31.70 2.25 14.87
C GLY A 34 30.76 2.13 13.67
N ARG A 35 30.00 1.03 13.52
CA ARG A 35 28.92 0.94 12.53
C ARG A 35 27.71 1.76 12.98
N VAL A 36 26.81 2.05 12.03
CA VAL A 36 25.51 2.67 12.32
C VAL A 36 24.41 1.67 11.97
N ARG A 37 23.51 1.45 12.93
CA ARG A 37 22.35 0.59 12.73
C ARG A 37 21.17 1.45 12.28
N CYS A 38 20.50 1.02 11.22
CA CYS A 38 19.22 1.59 10.79
C CYS A 38 18.10 1.03 11.65
N ASP A 39 17.33 1.91 12.30
CA ASP A 39 16.23 1.57 13.22
C ASP A 39 14.83 1.82 12.60
N VAL A 40 14.72 1.81 11.28
CA VAL A 40 13.42 1.97 10.59
C VAL A 40 12.59 0.69 10.64
N CYS A 41 13.21 -0.46 10.48
CA CYS A 41 12.52 -1.75 10.43
C CYS A 41 13.29 -2.84 11.17
N PRO A 42 12.66 -4.00 11.49
CA PRO A 42 13.29 -5.09 12.24
C PRO A 42 14.50 -5.74 11.57
N ARG A 43 14.85 -5.35 10.33
CA ARG A 43 16.11 -5.75 9.69
C ARG A 43 17.33 -5.26 10.44
N ALA A 44 17.24 -4.11 11.12
CA ALA A 44 18.32 -3.55 11.92
C ALA A 44 19.69 -3.57 11.21
N CYS A 45 19.71 -3.14 9.95
CA CYS A 45 20.92 -3.18 9.11
C CYS A 45 22.05 -2.38 9.74
N SER A 46 23.15 -3.05 10.07
CA SER A 46 24.37 -2.42 10.63
C SER A 46 25.36 -2.12 9.53
N LEU A 47 25.60 -0.82 9.25
CA LEU A 47 26.24 -0.34 8.03
C LEU A 47 27.59 0.35 8.34
N HIS A 48 28.59 0.08 7.52
CA HIS A 48 29.79 0.91 7.38
C HIS A 48 29.52 2.11 6.48
N GLU A 49 30.42 3.12 6.51
CA GLU A 49 30.32 4.29 5.66
C GLU A 49 30.20 3.90 4.17
N GLY A 50 29.26 4.51 3.44
CA GLY A 50 28.95 4.23 2.05
C GLY A 50 28.15 2.95 1.79
N GLN A 51 27.84 2.13 2.81
CA GLN A 51 27.02 0.93 2.64
C GLN A 51 25.53 1.23 2.62
N HIS A 52 24.79 0.44 1.84
CA HIS A 52 23.33 0.44 1.78
C HIS A 52 22.76 -0.73 2.59
N GLY A 53 21.57 -0.51 3.18
CA GLY A 53 20.79 -1.56 3.81
C GLY A 53 20.18 -2.54 2.79
N LEU A 54 19.48 -3.58 3.26
CA LEU A 54 18.82 -4.57 2.41
C LEU A 54 17.86 -3.92 1.40
N CYS A 55 17.19 -2.85 1.79
CA CYS A 55 16.22 -2.11 0.95
C CYS A 55 16.87 -1.27 -0.16
N PHE A 56 18.18 -1.10 -0.18
CA PHE A 56 18.99 -0.29 -1.10
C PHE A 56 18.80 1.22 -1.03
N VAL A 57 17.74 1.70 -0.42
CA VAL A 57 17.38 3.14 -0.39
C VAL A 57 17.74 3.82 0.92
N ARG A 58 18.13 3.05 1.92
CA ARG A 58 18.75 3.54 3.15
C ARG A 58 20.24 3.26 3.10
N ALA A 59 21.07 4.30 3.27
CA ALA A 59 22.52 4.22 3.25
C ALA A 59 23.12 4.89 4.46
N ARG A 60 24.36 4.53 4.82
CA ARG A 60 25.14 5.31 5.76
C ARG A 60 25.98 6.34 4.99
N SER A 61 25.81 7.60 5.35
CA SER A 61 26.56 8.72 4.80
C SER A 61 26.85 9.75 5.89
N GLY A 62 28.07 10.22 5.98
CA GLY A 62 28.47 11.23 6.97
C GLY A 62 28.25 10.80 8.42
N GLY A 63 28.31 9.51 8.72
CA GLY A 63 28.13 8.96 10.07
C GLY A 63 26.65 8.76 10.49
N ALA A 64 25.68 8.99 9.62
CA ALA A 64 24.25 8.85 9.86
C ALA A 64 23.58 7.92 8.83
N ILE A 65 22.35 7.48 9.07
CA ILE A 65 21.53 6.86 8.04
C ILE A 65 20.77 7.95 7.27
N VAL A 66 20.77 7.82 5.94
CA VAL A 66 20.06 8.71 5.02
C VAL A 66 19.13 7.94 4.10
N LEU A 67 18.07 8.60 3.63
CA LEU A 67 17.21 8.11 2.54
C LEU A 67 17.73 8.68 1.21
N THR A 68 17.95 7.81 0.22
CA THR A 68 18.50 8.19 -1.10
C THR A 68 17.43 8.37 -2.19
N THR A 69 16.15 8.17 -1.86
CA THR A 69 15.03 8.25 -2.81
C THR A 69 14.03 9.36 -2.52
N TYR A 70 14.36 10.28 -1.63
CA TYR A 70 13.46 11.40 -1.33
C TYR A 70 13.20 12.25 -2.57
N GLY A 71 11.91 12.55 -2.83
CA GLY A 71 11.51 13.30 -4.01
C GLY A 71 11.65 12.55 -5.34
N ARG A 72 11.90 11.24 -5.31
CA ARG A 72 12.05 10.38 -6.49
C ARG A 72 11.00 9.27 -6.47
N SER A 73 10.29 9.07 -7.58
CA SER A 73 9.26 8.06 -7.71
C SER A 73 9.51 7.15 -8.92
N SER A 74 9.12 5.89 -8.81
CA SER A 74 9.14 4.92 -9.91
C SER A 74 7.99 5.11 -10.92
N GLY A 75 7.22 6.18 -10.78
CA GLY A 75 6.10 6.56 -11.63
C GLY A 75 4.82 6.76 -10.85
N PHE A 76 3.93 7.52 -11.47
CA PHE A 76 2.63 7.90 -10.90
C PHE A 76 1.51 7.32 -11.74
N CYS A 77 0.47 6.82 -11.06
CA CYS A 77 -0.68 6.23 -11.72
C CYS A 77 -1.96 6.53 -10.94
N ILE A 78 -3.04 6.87 -11.65
CA ILE A 78 -4.36 6.96 -11.04
C ILE A 78 -5.06 5.63 -11.25
N ASP A 79 -5.47 5.04 -10.14
CA ASP A 79 -6.19 3.78 -10.05
C ASP A 79 -7.51 3.99 -9.28
N PRO A 80 -8.49 3.06 -9.35
CA PRO A 80 -9.57 3.03 -8.35
C PRO A 80 -9.02 2.64 -6.98
N VAL A 81 -9.62 3.17 -5.91
CA VAL A 81 -9.22 2.87 -4.52
C VAL A 81 -9.37 1.38 -4.20
N GLU A 82 -10.35 0.70 -4.79
CA GLU A 82 -10.55 -0.76 -4.67
C GLU A 82 -9.31 -1.57 -5.08
N LYS A 83 -8.47 -1.04 -5.96
CA LYS A 83 -7.22 -1.68 -6.37
C LYS A 83 -6.12 -1.59 -5.31
N LYS A 84 -6.34 -0.80 -4.26
CA LYS A 84 -5.47 -0.74 -3.07
C LYS A 84 -5.93 -1.70 -1.96
N PRO A 85 -6.64 -2.74 -2.28
CA PRO A 85 -7.74 -3.46 -1.64
C PRO A 85 -8.35 -2.70 -0.45
N LEU A 86 -8.95 -1.54 -0.77
CA LEU A 86 -9.72 -0.72 0.16
C LEU A 86 -11.15 -0.63 -0.35
N TYR A 87 -12.03 -1.45 0.23
CA TYR A 87 -13.43 -1.58 -0.17
C TYR A 87 -14.37 -0.74 0.69
N HIS A 88 -13.90 -0.34 1.87
CA HIS A 88 -14.64 0.41 2.86
C HIS A 88 -14.05 1.81 3.11
N PHE A 89 -13.19 2.27 2.22
CA PHE A 89 -12.60 3.61 2.28
C PHE A 89 -12.85 4.35 0.97
N LEU A 90 -13.68 5.40 1.00
CA LEU A 90 -14.04 6.25 -0.15
C LEU A 90 -14.38 5.45 -1.42
N PRO A 91 -15.36 4.55 -1.41
CA PRO A 91 -15.61 3.59 -2.49
C PRO A 91 -15.78 4.25 -3.87
N GLY A 92 -15.17 3.66 -4.90
CA GLY A 92 -15.28 4.08 -6.30
C GLY A 92 -14.49 5.33 -6.66
N THR A 93 -13.74 5.93 -5.74
CA THR A 93 -12.95 7.14 -6.00
C THR A 93 -11.61 6.85 -6.66
N PRO A 94 -11.07 7.80 -7.45
CA PRO A 94 -9.72 7.71 -7.96
C PRO A 94 -8.69 8.03 -6.87
N VAL A 95 -7.57 7.30 -6.88
CA VAL A 95 -6.42 7.50 -6.02
C VAL A 95 -5.14 7.69 -6.84
N LEU A 96 -4.38 8.75 -6.59
CA LEU A 96 -3.05 8.93 -7.19
C LEU A 96 -2.04 8.06 -6.43
N SER A 97 -1.45 7.11 -7.11
CA SER A 97 -0.60 6.07 -6.53
C SER A 97 0.84 6.26 -6.97
N PHE A 98 1.77 6.12 -6.03
CA PHE A 98 3.19 6.09 -6.34
C PHE A 98 3.98 5.24 -5.35
N GLY A 99 5.19 4.90 -5.75
CA GLY A 99 6.22 4.30 -4.94
C GLY A 99 7.59 4.82 -5.33
N THR A 100 8.61 4.36 -4.65
CA THR A 100 10.01 4.68 -4.96
C THR A 100 10.71 3.43 -5.50
N ALA A 101 11.81 3.02 -4.90
CA ALA A 101 12.51 1.78 -5.18
C ALA A 101 12.84 1.06 -3.88
N GLY A 102 13.16 -0.23 -3.97
CA GLY A 102 13.57 -1.02 -2.82
C GLY A 102 12.41 -1.50 -1.95
N CYS A 103 12.69 -2.42 -1.04
CA CYS A 103 11.76 -2.97 -0.06
C CYS A 103 12.53 -3.60 1.09
N ASN A 104 11.99 -3.54 2.30
CA ASN A 104 12.58 -4.15 3.49
C ASN A 104 12.28 -5.65 3.66
N LEU A 105 11.41 -6.22 2.82
CA LEU A 105 11.17 -7.66 2.70
C LEU A 105 11.78 -8.23 1.42
N ALA A 106 11.93 -9.55 1.39
CA ALA A 106 12.55 -10.29 0.29
C ALA A 106 11.61 -11.35 -0.30
N CYS A 107 10.31 -11.05 -0.35
CA CYS A 107 9.27 -11.98 -0.79
C CYS A 107 9.63 -12.66 -2.12
N ARG A 108 9.60 -13.99 -2.14
CA ARG A 108 9.96 -14.79 -3.32
C ARG A 108 8.93 -14.71 -4.45
N TYR A 109 7.69 -14.33 -4.12
CA TYR A 109 6.55 -14.18 -5.03
C TYR A 109 6.22 -12.71 -5.35
N CYS A 110 7.16 -11.80 -5.20
CA CYS A 110 6.90 -10.36 -5.34
C CYS A 110 6.44 -10.02 -6.75
N GLN A 111 5.22 -9.52 -6.91
CA GLN A 111 4.65 -9.09 -8.20
C GLN A 111 5.19 -7.73 -8.67
N ASN A 112 5.78 -6.94 -7.77
CA ASN A 112 6.43 -5.67 -8.06
C ASN A 112 7.96 -5.77 -7.90
N TRP A 113 8.54 -6.91 -8.28
CA TRP A 113 9.96 -7.15 -8.07
C TRP A 113 10.87 -6.21 -8.86
N ASP A 114 10.42 -5.73 -9.99
CA ASP A 114 11.10 -4.75 -10.84
C ASP A 114 11.36 -3.42 -10.10
N ILE A 115 10.41 -2.97 -9.28
CA ILE A 115 10.51 -1.78 -8.43
C ILE A 115 11.16 -2.13 -7.08
N SER A 116 10.64 -3.15 -6.41
CA SER A 116 11.05 -3.50 -5.04
C SER A 116 12.47 -4.06 -4.94
N LYS A 117 13.05 -4.51 -6.05
CA LYS A 117 14.43 -5.01 -6.14
C LYS A 117 15.34 -4.13 -7.00
N SER A 118 14.83 -3.01 -7.51
CA SER A 118 15.60 -2.05 -8.27
C SER A 118 16.72 -1.45 -7.42
N ARG A 119 17.94 -1.47 -7.98
CA ARG A 119 19.13 -0.81 -7.42
C ARG A 119 19.47 0.48 -8.15
N SER A 120 18.79 0.78 -9.25
CA SER A 120 19.02 1.95 -10.10
C SER A 120 17.87 2.94 -9.93
N THR A 121 17.89 3.70 -8.84
CA THR A 121 16.87 4.70 -8.53
C THR A 121 16.89 5.90 -9.47
N GLN A 122 18.03 6.16 -10.12
CA GLN A 122 18.21 7.35 -10.97
C GLN A 122 17.57 7.23 -12.36
N THR A 123 17.43 6.01 -12.88
CA THR A 123 16.95 5.76 -14.25
C THR A 123 15.45 5.50 -14.35
N LEU A 124 14.79 5.16 -13.23
CA LEU A 124 13.38 4.74 -13.20
C LEU A 124 12.46 5.74 -12.47
N SER A 125 13.01 6.83 -11.93
CA SER A 125 12.27 7.70 -11.01
C SER A 125 11.92 9.04 -11.65
N ASP A 126 10.64 9.41 -11.59
CA ASP A 126 10.18 10.78 -11.80
C ASP A 126 10.52 11.63 -10.57
N ALA A 127 10.93 12.89 -10.79
CA ALA A 127 11.20 13.83 -9.71
C ALA A 127 9.90 14.56 -9.33
N ALA A 128 9.52 14.51 -8.05
CA ALA A 128 8.35 15.22 -7.54
C ALA A 128 8.49 15.56 -6.04
N PRO A 129 8.45 16.84 -5.66
CA PRO A 129 8.32 17.21 -4.25
C PRO A 129 6.91 16.90 -3.74
N PRO A 130 6.72 16.76 -2.42
CA PRO A 130 5.43 16.46 -1.79
C PRO A 130 4.26 17.31 -2.31
N GLU A 131 4.45 18.62 -2.41
CA GLU A 131 3.41 19.59 -2.82
C GLU A 131 3.00 19.40 -4.29
N ALA A 132 3.93 18.96 -5.14
CA ALA A 132 3.61 18.67 -6.54
C ALA A 132 2.76 17.42 -6.67
N ILE A 133 2.95 16.42 -5.80
CA ILE A 133 2.12 15.21 -5.75
C ILE A 133 0.70 15.57 -5.31
N ALA A 134 0.55 16.32 -4.23
CA ALA A 134 -0.76 16.77 -3.73
C ALA A 134 -1.50 17.57 -4.83
N ARG A 135 -0.81 18.51 -5.49
CA ARG A 135 -1.36 19.28 -6.61
C ARG A 135 -1.81 18.37 -7.75
N ALA A 136 -0.96 17.43 -8.17
CA ALA A 136 -1.28 16.49 -9.25
C ALA A 136 -2.51 15.64 -8.93
N ALA A 137 -2.70 15.25 -7.68
CA ALA A 137 -3.88 14.53 -7.23
C ALA A 137 -5.15 15.39 -7.38
N ILE A 138 -5.13 16.64 -6.92
CA ILE A 138 -6.25 17.59 -7.05
C ILE A 138 -6.58 17.83 -8.52
N ASP A 139 -5.58 18.22 -9.32
CA ASP A 139 -5.77 18.54 -10.75
C ASP A 139 -6.30 17.33 -11.54
N SER A 140 -6.10 16.15 -11.02
CA SER A 140 -6.60 14.89 -11.59
C SER A 140 -7.94 14.43 -11.02
N GLY A 141 -8.52 15.15 -10.05
CA GLY A 141 -9.78 14.81 -9.40
C GLY A 141 -9.69 13.59 -8.48
N CYS A 142 -8.49 13.29 -7.94
CA CYS A 142 -8.31 12.21 -6.98
C CYS A 142 -8.82 12.61 -5.60
N ALA A 143 -9.45 11.69 -4.88
CA ALA A 143 -9.86 11.88 -3.49
C ALA A 143 -8.71 11.63 -2.51
N SER A 144 -7.71 10.86 -2.94
CA SER A 144 -6.60 10.44 -2.07
C SER A 144 -5.30 10.22 -2.83
N VAL A 145 -4.20 10.11 -2.07
CA VAL A 145 -2.88 9.70 -2.55
C VAL A 145 -2.46 8.41 -1.86
N ALA A 146 -1.96 7.42 -2.61
CA ALA A 146 -1.54 6.12 -2.09
C ALA A 146 -0.03 5.92 -2.20
N PHE A 147 0.59 5.58 -1.08
CA PHE A 147 1.97 5.09 -0.97
C PHE A 147 1.96 3.58 -1.19
N THR A 148 2.47 3.11 -2.35
CA THR A 148 2.29 1.70 -2.78
C THR A 148 3.37 1.24 -3.77
N TYR A 149 3.20 0.08 -4.38
CA TYR A 149 4.07 -0.64 -5.32
C TYR A 149 5.30 -1.26 -4.66
N ASN A 150 6.16 -0.48 -4.00
CA ASN A 150 7.09 -0.96 -2.99
C ASN A 150 6.59 -0.55 -1.60
N ASP A 151 7.28 -0.95 -0.54
CA ASP A 151 6.80 -0.68 0.81
C ASP A 151 7.11 0.77 1.24
N PRO A 152 6.12 1.59 1.67
CA PRO A 152 6.32 2.94 2.13
C PRO A 152 7.24 3.06 3.36
N VAL A 153 7.44 2.00 4.12
CA VAL A 153 8.39 1.95 5.24
C VAL A 153 9.80 2.35 4.83
N VAL A 154 10.22 2.00 3.61
CA VAL A 154 11.59 2.28 3.18
C VAL A 154 11.80 3.73 2.74
N PHE A 155 10.71 4.46 2.44
CA PHE A 155 10.73 5.89 2.11
C PHE A 155 9.83 6.73 3.02
N LEU A 156 9.76 6.35 4.30
CA LEU A 156 8.79 6.89 5.25
C LEU A 156 8.82 8.42 5.39
N GLU A 157 9.98 9.06 5.32
CA GLU A 157 10.08 10.53 5.42
C GLU A 157 9.39 11.19 4.23
N TYR A 158 9.62 10.69 3.02
CA TYR A 158 8.98 11.21 1.83
C TYR A 158 7.47 10.94 1.81
N ALA A 159 7.05 9.77 2.30
CA ALA A 159 5.63 9.45 2.46
C ALA A 159 4.96 10.35 3.51
N ALA A 160 5.62 10.59 4.66
CA ALA A 160 5.11 11.44 5.73
C ALA A 160 4.95 12.90 5.27
N ASP A 161 6.00 13.48 4.65
CA ASP A 161 5.95 14.86 4.15
C ASP A 161 4.90 15.00 3.01
N THR A 162 4.75 13.96 2.17
CA THR A 162 3.69 13.94 1.15
C THR A 162 2.30 13.86 1.77
N ALA A 163 2.13 13.11 2.86
CA ALA A 163 0.86 13.05 3.59
C ALA A 163 0.50 14.40 4.18
N ASP A 164 1.44 15.08 4.83
CA ASP A 164 1.23 16.44 5.36
C ASP A 164 0.80 17.40 4.23
N ALA A 165 1.49 17.40 3.08
CA ALA A 165 1.13 18.23 1.92
C ALA A 165 -0.26 17.87 1.34
N CYS A 166 -0.66 16.60 1.37
CA CYS A 166 -1.99 16.17 0.96
C CYS A 166 -3.08 16.69 1.90
N HIS A 167 -2.88 16.55 3.21
CA HIS A 167 -3.83 17.03 4.21
C HIS A 167 -4.01 18.56 4.17
N GLU A 168 -2.96 19.34 3.94
CA GLU A 168 -3.03 20.79 3.72
C GLU A 168 -3.94 21.16 2.52
N GLN A 169 -4.11 20.25 1.59
CA GLN A 169 -4.97 20.44 0.41
C GLN A 169 -6.33 19.71 0.54
N GLY A 170 -6.65 19.14 1.69
CA GLY A 170 -7.89 18.40 1.92
C GLY A 170 -7.98 17.02 1.27
N LEU A 171 -6.85 16.47 0.84
CA LEU A 171 -6.76 15.10 0.30
C LEU A 171 -6.57 14.10 1.44
N ARG A 172 -7.12 12.90 1.26
CA ARG A 172 -6.84 11.76 2.13
C ARG A 172 -5.58 11.02 1.69
N THR A 173 -5.00 10.23 2.59
CA THR A 173 -3.79 9.45 2.33
C THR A 173 -3.97 7.99 2.66
N VAL A 174 -3.34 7.13 1.85
CA VAL A 174 -3.47 5.67 1.92
C VAL A 174 -2.09 5.03 1.89
N ALA A 175 -1.84 4.05 2.77
CA ALA A 175 -0.66 3.20 2.70
C ALA A 175 -1.02 1.76 2.32
N VAL A 176 -0.32 1.19 1.33
CA VAL A 176 -0.32 -0.24 1.06
C VAL A 176 1.05 -0.77 1.46
N SER A 177 1.11 -1.52 2.56
CA SER A 177 2.35 -1.89 3.24
C SER A 177 2.31 -3.32 3.77
N ALA A 178 3.49 -3.92 3.93
CA ALA A 178 3.63 -5.16 4.71
C ALA A 178 3.63 -4.91 6.23
N GLY A 179 3.60 -3.67 6.69
CA GLY A 179 3.60 -3.34 8.11
C GLY A 179 4.87 -3.74 8.88
N TYR A 180 5.95 -4.12 8.18
CA TYR A 180 7.18 -4.64 8.79
C TYR A 180 8.11 -3.50 9.20
N MET A 181 7.82 -2.89 10.37
CA MET A 181 8.53 -1.71 10.85
C MET A 181 8.61 -1.67 12.38
N LEU A 182 9.50 -0.82 12.91
CA LEU A 182 9.64 -0.59 14.34
C LEU A 182 8.65 0.48 14.83
N ALA A 183 8.44 0.54 16.15
CA ALA A 183 7.40 1.36 16.78
C ALA A 183 7.52 2.87 16.47
N GLY A 184 8.70 3.45 16.59
CA GLY A 184 8.90 4.89 16.32
C GLY A 184 8.61 5.29 14.87
N PRO A 185 9.25 4.65 13.87
CA PRO A 185 8.91 4.83 12.46
C PRO A 185 7.43 4.59 12.13
N ARG A 186 6.81 3.57 12.76
CA ARG A 186 5.37 3.27 12.61
C ARG A 186 4.52 4.47 13.02
N GLN A 187 4.78 5.02 14.19
CA GLN A 187 4.08 6.20 14.67
C GLN A 187 4.29 7.40 13.76
N GLN A 188 5.51 7.65 13.28
CA GLN A 188 5.80 8.78 12.38
C GLN A 188 5.02 8.69 11.07
N LEU A 189 4.96 7.51 10.45
CA LEU A 189 4.26 7.33 9.16
C LEU A 189 2.74 7.31 9.35
N PHE A 190 2.26 6.40 10.18
CA PHE A 190 0.83 6.11 10.23
C PHE A 190 0.00 7.11 11.04
N ALA A 191 0.60 7.98 11.83
CA ALA A 191 -0.11 9.14 12.38
C ALA A 191 -0.54 10.17 11.31
N ARG A 192 -0.07 9.98 10.05
CA ARG A 192 -0.34 10.82 8.87
C ARG A 192 -1.07 10.07 7.76
N VAL A 193 -1.57 8.88 8.04
CA VAL A 193 -2.24 8.03 7.05
C VAL A 193 -3.67 7.80 7.51
N ASP A 194 -4.65 8.10 6.65
CA ASP A 194 -6.08 7.96 6.96
C ASP A 194 -6.52 6.50 6.86
N ALA A 195 -5.99 5.77 5.87
CA ALA A 195 -6.31 4.35 5.69
C ALA A 195 -5.09 3.53 5.28
N ALA A 196 -5.06 2.27 5.71
CA ALA A 196 -4.01 1.34 5.34
C ALA A 196 -4.57 -0.01 4.87
N ASN A 197 -4.02 -0.54 3.77
CA ASN A 197 -4.12 -1.96 3.48
C ASN A 197 -2.81 -2.62 3.91
N ILE A 198 -2.90 -3.54 4.85
CA ILE A 198 -1.72 -4.24 5.38
C ILE A 198 -1.69 -5.68 4.87
N ASP A 199 -0.59 -6.03 4.23
CA ASP A 199 -0.32 -7.39 3.80
C ASP A 199 0.04 -8.30 5.00
N LEU A 200 -0.94 -8.99 5.57
CA LEU A 200 -0.70 -10.10 6.50
C LEU A 200 -0.46 -11.38 5.67
N LYS A 201 0.80 -11.65 5.36
CA LYS A 201 1.19 -12.58 4.30
C LYS A 201 0.96 -14.05 4.64
N ALA A 202 0.95 -14.39 5.93
CA ALA A 202 0.67 -15.70 6.50
C ALA A 202 0.49 -15.57 8.01
N PHE A 203 -0.02 -16.60 8.68
CA PHE A 203 -0.09 -16.66 10.14
C PHE A 203 0.88 -17.70 10.71
N ASP A 204 2.07 -17.74 10.11
CA ASP A 204 3.19 -18.63 10.43
C ASP A 204 4.52 -17.88 10.29
N ASP A 205 5.30 -17.82 11.37
CA ASP A 205 6.62 -17.15 11.38
C ASP A 205 7.63 -17.85 10.47
N GLY A 206 7.53 -19.18 10.34
CA GLY A 206 8.36 -19.94 9.43
C GLY A 206 8.13 -19.59 7.97
N PHE A 207 6.89 -19.31 7.57
CA PHE A 207 6.60 -18.75 6.24
C PHE A 207 7.25 -17.38 6.07
N TYR A 208 7.09 -16.48 7.05
CA TYR A 208 7.72 -15.16 6.98
C TYR A 208 9.24 -15.25 6.83
N GLN A 209 9.90 -16.12 7.59
CA GLN A 209 11.35 -16.30 7.49
C GLN A 209 11.79 -16.84 6.12
N ARG A 210 11.19 -17.93 5.65
CA ARG A 210 11.62 -18.63 4.43
C ARG A 210 11.18 -17.98 3.14
N VAL A 211 9.99 -17.37 3.12
CA VAL A 211 9.33 -16.88 1.90
C VAL A 211 9.39 -15.37 1.78
N CYS A 212 9.20 -14.65 2.90
CA CYS A 212 9.21 -13.18 2.91
C CYS A 212 10.55 -12.61 3.39
N GLY A 213 11.33 -13.41 4.11
CA GLY A 213 12.59 -13.01 4.70
C GLY A 213 12.41 -12.00 5.85
N GLY A 214 11.41 -12.14 6.68
CA GLY A 214 11.09 -11.31 7.84
C GLY A 214 10.50 -12.14 8.97
N HIS A 215 9.74 -11.50 9.85
CA HIS A 215 9.07 -12.12 10.99
C HIS A 215 7.61 -11.66 11.06
N LEU A 216 6.73 -12.50 11.60
CA LEU A 216 5.31 -12.22 11.74
C LEU A 216 5.02 -11.15 12.81
N ALA A 217 5.64 -11.28 13.98
CA ALA A 217 5.30 -10.47 15.16
C ALA A 217 5.29 -8.94 14.90
N PRO A 218 6.28 -8.32 14.21
CA PRO A 218 6.25 -6.88 13.94
C PRO A 218 5.07 -6.43 13.06
N VAL A 219 4.54 -7.33 12.21
CA VAL A 219 3.36 -7.06 11.38
C VAL A 219 2.10 -7.05 12.23
N LEU A 220 1.96 -8.03 13.15
CA LEU A 220 0.83 -8.07 14.08
C LEU A 220 0.83 -6.83 14.99
N GLU A 221 1.97 -6.47 15.57
CA GLU A 221 2.12 -5.24 16.35
C GLU A 221 1.74 -3.97 15.56
N THR A 222 2.01 -3.95 14.26
CA THR A 222 1.62 -2.82 13.40
C THR A 222 0.11 -2.79 13.21
N LEU A 223 -0.53 -3.91 12.94
CA LEU A 223 -1.98 -4.01 12.80
C LEU A 223 -2.71 -3.59 14.08
N GLU A 224 -2.27 -4.09 15.24
CA GLU A 224 -2.82 -3.72 16.55
C GLU A 224 -2.70 -2.22 16.80
N TRP A 225 -1.53 -1.65 16.51
CA TRP A 225 -1.29 -0.22 16.70
C TRP A 225 -2.19 0.64 15.80
N LEU A 226 -2.35 0.27 14.54
CA LEU A 226 -3.18 1.00 13.57
C LEU A 226 -4.63 1.08 14.04
N VAL A 227 -5.22 -0.06 14.40
CA VAL A 227 -6.60 -0.12 14.89
C VAL A 227 -6.75 0.66 16.20
N ALA A 228 -5.82 0.52 17.14
CA ALA A 228 -5.85 1.23 18.43
C ALA A 228 -5.70 2.76 18.28
N ASN A 229 -5.13 3.24 17.18
CA ASN A 229 -4.93 4.68 16.92
C ASN A 229 -5.89 5.25 15.86
N GLY A 230 -6.95 4.53 15.50
CA GLY A 230 -8.04 5.04 14.67
C GLY A 230 -7.71 5.17 13.18
N VAL A 231 -6.66 4.52 12.69
CA VAL A 231 -6.39 4.41 11.25
C VAL A 231 -7.35 3.37 10.67
N TRP A 232 -8.06 3.68 9.57
CA TRP A 232 -8.87 2.66 8.91
C TRP A 232 -7.97 1.57 8.33
N VAL A 233 -8.27 0.31 8.67
CA VAL A 233 -7.43 -0.84 8.26
C VAL A 233 -8.26 -1.85 7.48
N GLU A 234 -7.74 -2.26 6.32
CA GLU A 234 -8.14 -3.49 5.64
C GLU A 234 -6.91 -4.40 5.47
N ILE A 235 -7.10 -5.70 5.55
CA ILE A 235 -6.00 -6.66 5.54
C ILE A 235 -6.03 -7.46 4.24
N THR A 236 -4.86 -7.69 3.63
CA THR A 236 -4.74 -8.57 2.47
C THR A 236 -3.85 -9.76 2.77
N THR A 237 -4.32 -10.97 2.41
CA THR A 237 -3.53 -12.20 2.44
C THR A 237 -3.53 -12.83 1.05
N LEU A 238 -2.35 -12.89 0.42
CA LEU A 238 -2.15 -13.62 -0.83
C LEU A 238 -2.05 -15.11 -0.50
N LEU A 239 -3.00 -15.91 -0.93
CA LEU A 239 -2.99 -17.36 -0.71
C LEU A 239 -2.13 -18.05 -1.75
N ILE A 240 -1.18 -18.87 -1.30
CA ILE A 240 -0.23 -19.61 -2.14
C ILE A 240 -0.47 -21.11 -1.93
N PRO A 241 -0.80 -21.87 -2.97
CA PRO A 241 -1.14 -23.29 -2.86
C PRO A 241 -0.08 -24.10 -2.11
N GLY A 242 -0.51 -24.84 -1.10
CA GLY A 242 0.33 -25.72 -0.28
C GLY A 242 1.27 -25.00 0.69
N MET A 243 1.13 -23.68 0.87
CA MET A 243 2.02 -22.91 1.74
C MET A 243 1.30 -22.22 2.90
N ASN A 244 0.25 -21.43 2.61
CA ASN A 244 -0.53 -20.67 3.60
C ASN A 244 -2.04 -20.74 3.34
N ASP A 245 -2.49 -21.75 2.60
CA ASP A 245 -3.88 -21.92 2.15
C ASP A 245 -4.66 -23.03 2.88
N SER A 246 -4.12 -23.57 3.98
CA SER A 246 -4.82 -24.57 4.79
C SER A 246 -5.94 -23.96 5.63
N ASP A 247 -7.05 -24.69 5.86
CA ASP A 247 -8.17 -24.23 6.68
C ASP A 247 -7.73 -23.89 8.12
N SER A 248 -6.79 -24.67 8.66
CA SER A 248 -6.25 -24.43 9.99
C SER A 248 -5.50 -23.09 10.08
N GLU A 249 -4.70 -22.73 9.08
CA GLU A 249 -3.96 -21.46 9.08
C GLU A 249 -4.89 -20.29 8.85
N ILE A 250 -5.78 -20.40 7.86
CA ILE A 250 -6.80 -19.39 7.55
C ILE A 250 -7.69 -19.14 8.78
N GLY A 251 -8.11 -20.21 9.46
CA GLY A 251 -8.92 -20.11 10.67
C GLY A 251 -8.20 -19.40 11.83
N ARG A 252 -6.90 -19.70 12.06
CA ARG A 252 -6.10 -18.99 13.06
C ARG A 252 -5.91 -17.51 12.72
N LEU A 253 -5.59 -17.19 11.44
CA LEU A 253 -5.45 -15.83 10.95
C LEU A 253 -6.75 -15.04 11.16
N ALA A 254 -7.86 -15.57 10.64
CA ALA A 254 -9.17 -14.91 10.72
C ALA A 254 -9.68 -14.80 12.17
N GLY A 255 -9.47 -15.81 12.97
CA GLY A 255 -9.81 -15.80 14.39
C GLY A 255 -9.02 -14.74 15.16
N TRP A 256 -7.73 -14.58 14.87
CA TRP A 256 -6.93 -13.51 15.46
C TRP A 256 -7.42 -12.13 15.02
N VAL A 257 -7.70 -11.93 13.72
CA VAL A 257 -8.26 -10.66 13.23
C VAL A 257 -9.57 -10.35 13.94
N ALA A 258 -10.51 -11.31 14.00
CA ALA A 258 -11.82 -11.10 14.61
C ALA A 258 -11.76 -10.78 16.10
N THR A 259 -10.86 -11.44 16.85
CA THR A 259 -10.78 -11.30 18.32
C THR A 259 -9.87 -10.19 18.79
N THR A 260 -8.81 -9.88 18.04
CA THR A 260 -7.79 -8.89 18.45
C THR A 260 -8.05 -7.52 17.81
N LEU A 261 -8.38 -7.48 16.50
CA LEU A 261 -8.60 -6.24 15.79
C LEU A 261 -10.08 -5.85 15.72
N GLY A 262 -10.96 -6.84 15.73
CA GLY A 262 -12.39 -6.69 15.69
C GLY A 262 -13.04 -7.31 14.44
N PRO A 263 -14.28 -7.79 14.55
CA PRO A 263 -14.98 -8.46 13.45
C PRO A 263 -15.35 -7.53 12.28
N HIS A 264 -15.19 -6.23 12.45
CA HIS A 264 -15.46 -5.19 11.47
C HIS A 264 -14.29 -4.92 10.51
N VAL A 265 -13.08 -5.40 10.85
CA VAL A 265 -11.88 -5.20 10.00
C VAL A 265 -11.99 -6.08 8.75
N PRO A 266 -12.01 -5.50 7.54
CA PRO A 266 -12.13 -6.27 6.32
C PRO A 266 -10.89 -7.10 6.01
N LEU A 267 -11.12 -8.35 5.58
CA LEU A 267 -10.06 -9.29 5.18
C LEU A 267 -10.23 -9.66 3.70
N HIS A 268 -9.17 -9.45 2.92
CA HIS A 268 -9.11 -9.77 1.50
C HIS A 268 -8.19 -10.99 1.26
N PHE A 269 -8.72 -12.05 0.69
CA PHE A 269 -7.92 -13.15 0.17
C PHE A 269 -7.68 -12.96 -1.33
N SER A 270 -6.41 -12.87 -1.74
CA SER A 270 -6.03 -12.70 -3.13
C SER A 270 -5.40 -13.96 -3.70
N ALA A 271 -5.71 -14.27 -4.96
CA ALA A 271 -5.09 -15.38 -5.66
C ALA A 271 -3.64 -15.07 -6.03
N PHE A 272 -2.75 -16.00 -5.73
CA PHE A 272 -1.38 -16.00 -6.21
C PHE A 272 -1.35 -16.43 -7.70
N HIS A 273 -0.44 -15.84 -8.45
CA HIS A 273 0.02 -16.34 -9.75
C HIS A 273 1.55 -16.45 -9.76
N PRO A 274 2.13 -17.40 -10.53
CA PRO A 274 3.58 -17.56 -10.63
C PRO A 274 4.28 -16.26 -11.02
N ASP A 275 5.26 -15.82 -10.24
CA ASP A 275 6.06 -14.63 -10.52
C ASP A 275 7.41 -14.70 -9.80
N PHE A 276 8.37 -13.89 -10.27
CA PHE A 276 9.70 -13.67 -9.73
C PHE A 276 10.46 -14.98 -9.45
N LYS A 277 10.56 -15.42 -8.21
CA LYS A 277 11.29 -16.62 -7.76
C LYS A 277 10.40 -17.81 -7.43
N MET A 278 9.11 -17.73 -7.77
CA MET A 278 8.12 -18.78 -7.52
C MET A 278 7.33 -19.09 -8.80
N LEU A 279 8.06 -19.50 -9.84
CA LEU A 279 7.51 -19.86 -11.15
C LEU A 279 7.05 -21.32 -11.21
N ASP A 280 7.43 -22.12 -10.23
CA ASP A 280 7.17 -23.54 -10.07
C ASP A 280 5.91 -23.86 -9.25
N VAL A 281 5.30 -22.86 -8.62
CA VAL A 281 4.06 -23.01 -7.86
C VAL A 281 2.86 -22.67 -8.75
N PRO A 282 1.82 -23.51 -8.82
CA PRO A 282 0.65 -23.22 -9.65
C PRO A 282 -0.14 -22.01 -9.13
N PRO A 283 -0.92 -21.33 -9.99
CA PRO A 283 -1.79 -20.25 -9.54
C PRO A 283 -2.87 -20.77 -8.59
N THR A 284 -3.33 -19.92 -7.69
CA THR A 284 -4.37 -20.28 -6.71
C THR A 284 -5.70 -20.51 -7.41
N PRO A 285 -6.32 -21.68 -7.25
CA PRO A 285 -7.65 -21.93 -7.79
C PRO A 285 -8.72 -21.01 -7.15
N PRO A 286 -9.71 -20.52 -7.90
CA PRO A 286 -10.80 -19.70 -7.33
C PRO A 286 -11.53 -20.38 -6.17
N ALA A 287 -11.72 -21.71 -6.23
CA ALA A 287 -12.34 -22.48 -5.15
C ALA A 287 -11.60 -22.39 -3.81
N THR A 288 -10.27 -22.21 -3.83
CA THR A 288 -9.47 -21.98 -2.62
C THR A 288 -9.86 -20.65 -1.94
N LEU A 289 -10.09 -19.60 -2.73
CA LEU A 289 -10.51 -18.30 -2.20
C LEU A 289 -11.94 -18.35 -1.64
N THR A 290 -12.87 -19.01 -2.34
CA THR A 290 -14.26 -19.19 -1.87
C THR A 290 -14.28 -19.96 -0.55
N ARG A 291 -13.48 -21.02 -0.42
CA ARG A 291 -13.33 -21.80 0.81
C ARG A 291 -12.70 -20.95 1.93
N ALA A 292 -11.63 -20.21 1.64
CA ALA A 292 -10.97 -19.34 2.61
C ALA A 292 -11.92 -18.26 3.13
N ARG A 293 -12.72 -17.65 2.23
CA ARG A 293 -13.75 -16.67 2.60
C ARG A 293 -14.76 -17.28 3.57
N GLN A 294 -15.22 -18.52 3.34
CA GLN A 294 -16.16 -19.19 4.23
C GLN A 294 -15.52 -19.46 5.60
N VAL A 295 -14.31 -20.05 5.62
CA VAL A 295 -13.57 -20.29 6.88
C VAL A 295 -13.42 -19.03 7.71
N ALA A 296 -13.08 -17.90 7.07
CA ALA A 296 -12.92 -16.64 7.78
C ALA A 296 -14.25 -16.06 8.31
N ARG A 297 -15.33 -16.21 7.56
CA ARG A 297 -16.68 -15.82 8.04
C ARG A 297 -17.14 -16.66 9.21
N ASP A 298 -16.80 -17.95 9.25
CA ASP A 298 -17.10 -18.86 10.35
C ASP A 298 -16.33 -18.48 11.65
N GLN A 299 -15.22 -17.69 11.53
CA GLN A 299 -14.53 -17.07 12.66
C GLN A 299 -15.19 -15.77 13.15
N GLY A 300 -16.30 -15.33 12.53
CA GLY A 300 -17.06 -14.16 12.93
C GLY A 300 -16.73 -12.86 12.21
N LEU A 301 -15.86 -12.87 11.19
CA LEU A 301 -15.58 -11.69 10.39
C LEU A 301 -16.81 -11.29 9.55
N ARG A 302 -17.17 -9.99 9.60
CA ARG A 302 -18.31 -9.42 8.86
C ARG A 302 -17.99 -9.25 7.37
N TYR A 303 -16.77 -8.84 7.06
CA TYR A 303 -16.35 -8.43 5.72
C TYR A 303 -15.15 -9.27 5.25
N VAL A 304 -15.41 -10.20 4.35
CA VAL A 304 -14.37 -11.06 3.77
C VAL A 304 -14.52 -11.08 2.26
N TYR A 305 -13.45 -10.70 1.56
CA TYR A 305 -13.42 -10.51 0.12
C TYR A 305 -12.45 -11.45 -0.58
N THR A 306 -12.69 -11.66 -1.89
CA THR A 306 -11.77 -12.37 -2.79
C THR A 306 -11.20 -11.40 -3.82
N GLY A 307 -9.93 -11.58 -4.18
CA GLY A 307 -9.22 -10.71 -5.12
C GLY A 307 -8.37 -11.50 -6.13
N ASN A 308 -7.98 -10.84 -7.22
CA ASN A 308 -7.25 -11.42 -8.35
C ASN A 308 -7.99 -12.55 -9.06
N VAL A 309 -9.29 -12.70 -8.83
CA VAL A 309 -10.22 -13.60 -9.52
C VAL A 309 -11.48 -12.84 -9.87
N HIS A 310 -12.19 -13.32 -10.90
CA HIS A 310 -13.54 -12.80 -11.19
C HIS A 310 -14.54 -13.54 -10.30
N ASP A 311 -14.92 -12.92 -9.20
CA ASP A 311 -15.87 -13.43 -8.23
C ASP A 311 -16.76 -12.27 -7.72
N PRO A 312 -17.89 -11.99 -8.40
CA PRO A 312 -18.78 -10.89 -8.02
C PRO A 312 -19.32 -11.03 -6.60
N GLU A 313 -19.64 -12.26 -6.16
CA GLU A 313 -20.10 -12.49 -4.78
C GLU A 313 -18.99 -12.22 -3.76
N GLY A 314 -17.76 -12.67 -4.06
CA GLY A 314 -16.59 -12.40 -3.25
C GLY A 314 -16.17 -10.92 -3.23
N GLY A 315 -16.61 -10.11 -4.20
CA GLY A 315 -16.42 -8.66 -4.25
C GLY A 315 -17.57 -7.84 -3.64
N THR A 316 -18.66 -8.48 -3.24
CA THR A 316 -19.88 -7.80 -2.76
C THR A 316 -19.81 -7.54 -1.26
N THR A 317 -20.14 -6.29 -0.86
CA THR A 317 -20.35 -5.91 0.54
C THR A 317 -21.80 -6.12 0.91
N HIS A 318 -22.05 -6.90 1.98
CA HIS A 318 -23.38 -7.11 2.54
C HIS A 318 -23.56 -6.35 3.83
N CYS A 319 -24.75 -5.81 4.04
CA CYS A 319 -25.13 -5.15 5.28
C CYS A 319 -25.09 -6.15 6.46
N PRO A 320 -24.38 -5.84 7.56
CA PRO A 320 -24.33 -6.74 8.71
C PRO A 320 -25.65 -6.85 9.46
N GLY A 321 -26.55 -5.86 9.29
CA GLY A 321 -27.87 -5.84 9.96
C GLY A 321 -28.95 -6.63 9.23
N CYS A 322 -29.04 -6.51 7.90
CA CYS A 322 -30.15 -7.11 7.12
C CYS A 322 -29.71 -8.07 6.00
N GLY A 323 -28.41 -8.24 5.77
CA GLY A 323 -27.87 -9.11 4.72
C GLY A 323 -28.01 -8.58 3.29
N THR A 324 -28.62 -7.40 3.07
CA THR A 324 -28.75 -6.81 1.74
C THR A 324 -27.38 -6.54 1.13
N ALA A 325 -27.17 -6.85 -0.16
CA ALA A 325 -26.01 -6.46 -0.92
C ALA A 325 -25.99 -4.94 -1.08
N VAL A 326 -25.12 -4.25 -0.34
CA VAL A 326 -25.09 -2.77 -0.30
C VAL A 326 -24.05 -2.17 -1.25
N VAL A 327 -22.96 -2.89 -1.57
CA VAL A 327 -22.01 -2.50 -2.62
C VAL A 327 -21.69 -3.71 -3.46
N VAL A 328 -22.14 -3.71 -4.71
CA VAL A 328 -21.88 -4.79 -5.68
C VAL A 328 -20.77 -4.33 -6.62
N ARG A 329 -19.73 -5.15 -6.73
CA ARG A 329 -18.56 -4.85 -7.56
C ARG A 329 -18.36 -5.87 -8.66
N ASP A 330 -18.04 -5.37 -9.86
CA ASP A 330 -17.47 -6.16 -10.93
C ASP A 330 -16.02 -5.73 -11.10
N TRP A 331 -15.10 -6.50 -10.53
CA TRP A 331 -13.72 -6.10 -10.31
C TRP A 331 -13.66 -4.80 -9.47
N TYR A 332 -13.22 -3.69 -10.10
CA TYR A 332 -13.07 -2.37 -9.46
C TYR A 332 -14.20 -1.40 -9.86
N ARG A 333 -15.21 -1.85 -10.61
CA ARG A 333 -16.37 -1.03 -10.94
C ARG A 333 -17.49 -1.32 -9.95
N ILE A 334 -18.05 -0.29 -9.37
CA ILE A 334 -19.25 -0.39 -8.54
C ILE A 334 -20.47 -0.38 -9.47
N ASP A 335 -21.22 -1.48 -9.47
CA ASP A 335 -22.45 -1.64 -10.27
C ASP A 335 -23.70 -1.24 -9.49
N ARG A 336 -23.64 -1.39 -8.16
CA ARG A 336 -24.74 -1.01 -7.25
C ARG A 336 -24.16 -0.46 -5.96
N TYR A 337 -24.77 0.63 -5.46
CA TYR A 337 -24.39 1.27 -4.22
C TYR A 337 -25.61 1.68 -3.41
N GLU A 338 -25.80 1.05 -2.26
CA GLU A 338 -26.95 1.23 -1.35
C GLU A 338 -26.47 1.63 0.06
N VAL A 339 -25.40 2.42 0.13
CA VAL A 339 -24.90 3.04 1.35
C VAL A 339 -25.18 4.54 1.28
N THR A 340 -25.56 5.15 2.40
CA THR A 340 -25.71 6.60 2.51
C THR A 340 -24.35 7.30 2.60
N ASP A 341 -24.28 8.60 2.39
CA ASP A 341 -23.02 9.37 2.42
C ASP A 341 -22.35 9.36 3.80
N ASP A 342 -23.09 9.01 4.84
CA ASP A 342 -22.66 8.85 6.23
C ASP A 342 -22.48 7.37 6.65
N GLY A 343 -22.44 6.43 5.68
CA GLY A 343 -22.07 5.05 5.92
C GLY A 343 -23.17 4.13 6.44
N HIS A 344 -24.47 4.43 6.17
CA HIS A 344 -25.57 3.57 6.62
C HIS A 344 -26.24 2.82 5.46
N CYS A 345 -26.75 1.62 5.75
CA CYS A 345 -27.51 0.82 4.81
C CYS A 345 -28.85 1.52 4.47
N ARG A 346 -29.10 1.80 3.18
CA ARG A 346 -30.38 2.44 2.74
C ARG A 346 -31.61 1.58 3.02
N ALA A 347 -31.45 0.25 3.15
CA ALA A 347 -32.59 -0.65 3.38
C ALA A 347 -33.02 -0.74 4.85
N CYS A 348 -32.09 -0.71 5.82
CA CYS A 348 -32.42 -0.92 7.23
C CYS A 348 -31.82 0.10 8.20
N GLY A 349 -31.00 1.03 7.73
CA GLY A 349 -30.37 2.05 8.56
C GLY A 349 -29.19 1.57 9.42
N ALA A 350 -28.78 0.29 9.32
CA ALA A 350 -27.62 -0.20 10.06
C ALA A 350 -26.32 0.44 9.54
N ALA A 351 -25.38 0.77 10.43
CA ALA A 351 -24.08 1.27 10.06
C ALA A 351 -23.27 0.19 9.30
N ILE A 352 -22.59 0.61 8.25
CA ILE A 352 -21.61 -0.18 7.51
C ILE A 352 -20.24 0.34 7.97
N ASP A 353 -19.45 -0.52 8.59
CA ASP A 353 -18.12 -0.13 9.07
C ASP A 353 -17.25 0.35 7.90
N GLY A 354 -16.60 1.53 8.02
CA GLY A 354 -15.80 2.13 6.94
C GLY A 354 -15.73 3.65 7.01
N GLU A 355 -15.03 4.22 6.06
CA GLU A 355 -14.91 5.66 5.83
C GLU A 355 -15.69 6.04 4.55
N TYR A 356 -16.86 6.62 4.75
CA TYR A 356 -17.78 7.04 3.69
C TYR A 356 -17.97 8.56 3.79
N ASP A 357 -17.16 9.31 3.03
CA ASP A 357 -17.19 10.77 3.05
C ASP A 357 -17.68 11.28 1.69
N GLY A 358 -18.99 11.57 1.64
CA GLY A 358 -19.65 12.04 0.45
C GLY A 358 -20.13 10.94 -0.52
N PRO A 359 -20.49 11.32 -1.75
CA PRO A 359 -21.06 10.41 -2.73
C PRO A 359 -20.05 9.39 -3.24
N VAL A 360 -20.56 8.20 -3.59
CA VAL A 360 -19.75 7.15 -4.21
C VAL A 360 -19.05 7.65 -5.48
N GLY A 361 -17.77 7.30 -5.63
CA GLY A 361 -17.00 7.61 -6.82
C GLY A 361 -17.43 6.78 -8.04
N GLN A 362 -17.11 7.26 -9.24
CA GLN A 362 -17.44 6.60 -10.50
C GLN A 362 -16.21 6.38 -11.38
N TRP A 363 -15.05 6.17 -10.77
CA TRP A 363 -13.81 5.99 -11.51
C TRP A 363 -13.80 4.69 -12.32
N GLY A 364 -14.34 3.61 -11.77
CA GLY A 364 -14.41 2.29 -12.40
C GLY A 364 -13.05 1.63 -12.56
N ARG A 365 -12.83 0.85 -13.64
CA ARG A 365 -11.61 0.05 -13.87
C ARG A 365 -10.47 0.82 -14.52
N ARG A 366 -10.60 2.12 -14.72
CA ARG A 366 -9.60 2.92 -15.46
C ARG A 366 -8.27 2.96 -14.71
N ARG A 367 -7.19 2.88 -15.49
CA ARG A 367 -5.83 3.16 -15.04
C ARG A 367 -5.25 4.27 -15.92
N ARG A 368 -4.71 5.31 -15.30
CA ARG A 368 -4.14 6.45 -16.04
C ARG A 368 -2.77 6.77 -15.48
N SER A 369 -1.72 6.63 -16.30
CA SER A 369 -0.38 7.06 -15.94
C SER A 369 -0.33 8.59 -15.88
N VAL A 370 0.39 9.12 -14.88
CA VAL A 370 0.63 10.56 -14.71
C VAL A 370 2.12 10.80 -14.81
N ARG A 371 2.51 11.82 -15.58
CA ARG A 371 3.88 12.32 -15.56
C ARG A 371 3.94 13.61 -14.75
N MET A 372 4.86 13.68 -13.83
CA MET A 372 5.23 14.95 -13.21
C MET A 372 6.07 15.71 -14.23
N ALA A 373 5.63 16.93 -14.59
CA ALA A 373 6.37 17.74 -15.54
C ALA A 373 7.71 18.15 -14.92
N THR A 374 8.81 17.56 -15.42
CA THR A 374 10.14 18.16 -15.24
C THR A 374 10.25 19.25 -16.33
N PRO A 375 10.50 20.53 -15.99
CA PRO A 375 10.76 21.55 -17.01
C PRO A 375 11.94 21.08 -17.87
N ILE A 376 11.72 20.96 -19.19
CA ILE A 376 12.78 20.67 -20.17
C ILE A 376 13.78 21.81 -20.09
N ALA A 377 15.07 21.51 -19.88
CA ALA A 377 16.12 22.49 -20.02
C ALA A 377 16.00 23.12 -21.43
N SER A 378 15.73 24.40 -21.49
CA SER A 378 15.99 25.15 -22.71
C SER A 378 17.43 24.84 -23.09
N ARG A 379 17.64 24.21 -24.26
CA ARG A 379 18.96 24.18 -24.89
C ARG A 379 19.33 25.66 -25.08
N GLU A 380 20.31 26.13 -24.35
CA GLU A 380 21.01 27.32 -24.72
C GLU A 380 21.57 27.04 -26.14
N GLU A 381 20.95 27.64 -27.12
CA GLU A 381 21.55 27.76 -28.44
C GLU A 381 22.82 28.58 -28.28
N GLY A 382 23.93 27.90 -28.16
CA GLY A 382 25.24 28.49 -28.29
C GLY A 382 25.38 29.05 -29.71
N ARG A 383 25.06 30.32 -29.86
CA ARG A 383 25.58 31.07 -31.00
C ARG A 383 27.09 31.19 -30.83
N ARG A 384 27.83 30.51 -31.67
CA ARG A 384 29.09 31.01 -32.24
C ARG A 384 29.19 30.53 -33.69
#